data_db4beae02b705b4ba7081de3b41ed43a
#
_entry.id   db4beae02b705b4ba7081de3b41ed43a
#
_cell.length_a   1.000
_cell.length_b   1.000
_cell.length_c   1.000
_cell.angle_alpha   90.00
_cell.angle_beta   90.00
_cell.angle_gamma   90.00
#
_symmetry.space_group_name_H-M   'P 1'
#
loop_
_entity.id
_entity.type
_entity.pdbx_description
1 polymer ?
#
loop_
_entity_poly.entity_id
_entity_poly.type
_entity_poly.pdbx_seq_one_letter_code
_entity_poly.pdbx_strand_id
1 'polypeptide(L)'
;MNDIEYILRSLEQLAEVDIDVVPCVYERFFAACPEARPLFATREAQAVQGKMVNELMQTVVDRLEGKPYSAVMVQTMVSDHDGWRVRIAMYDAFLDAFVTAVRDALQCTETSPEIIAWRRQLSMLRQDIAAQLATSTAPV
;
A
#
# COMPACT_ATOMS: atom_id res chain seq x y z
N MET A 1 -0.98 9.39 21.53
CA MET A 1 -0.59 9.61 20.13
C MET A 1 -1.70 9.11 19.21
N ASN A 2 -1.93 9.82 18.11
CA ASN A 2 -2.91 9.39 17.10
C ASN A 2 -2.22 8.61 15.98
N ASP A 3 -3.01 8.12 15.01
CA ASP A 3 -2.48 7.26 13.93
C ASP A 3 -1.40 7.95 13.10
N ILE A 4 -1.56 9.24 12.76
CA ILE A 4 -0.55 9.93 11.95
C ILE A 4 0.80 10.01 12.68
N GLU A 5 0.78 10.25 13.99
CA GLU A 5 2.01 10.32 14.78
C GLU A 5 2.72 8.98 14.79
N TYR A 6 1.98 7.87 14.98
CA TYR A 6 2.56 6.53 14.93
C TYR A 6 3.11 6.18 13.54
N ILE A 7 2.37 6.55 12.49
CA ILE A 7 2.79 6.27 11.11
C ILE A 7 4.05 7.05 10.75
N LEU A 8 4.09 8.36 11.06
CA LEU A 8 5.29 9.17 10.82
C LEU A 8 6.49 8.65 11.60
N ARG A 9 6.26 8.22 12.84
CA ARG A 9 7.31 7.61 13.67
C ARG A 9 7.86 6.35 13.02
N SER A 10 6.98 5.48 12.49
CA SER A 10 7.42 4.26 11.82
C SER A 10 8.26 4.56 10.57
N LEU A 11 7.91 5.60 9.82
CA LEU A 11 8.68 6.02 8.64
C LEU A 11 10.06 6.54 9.04
N GLU A 12 10.15 7.30 10.13
CA GLU A 12 11.44 7.74 10.68
C GLU A 12 12.28 6.54 11.11
N GLN A 13 11.67 5.57 11.78
CA GLN A 13 12.36 4.35 12.21
C GLN A 13 12.86 3.54 11.03
N LEU A 14 12.09 3.44 9.95
CA LEU A 14 12.53 2.77 8.73
C LEU A 14 13.77 3.45 8.12
N ALA A 15 13.79 4.77 8.11
CA ALA A 15 14.95 5.51 7.64
C ALA A 15 16.19 5.26 8.50
N GLU A 16 16.01 5.15 9.83
CA GLU A 16 17.10 4.91 10.77
C GLU A 16 17.72 3.52 10.62
N VAL A 17 16.90 2.49 10.37
CA VAL A 17 17.41 1.11 10.23
C VAL A 17 18.06 0.86 8.88
N ASP A 18 17.90 1.79 7.93
CA ASP A 18 18.49 1.72 6.59
C ASP A 18 18.17 0.40 5.86
N ILE A 19 16.94 -0.05 6.01
CA ILE A 19 16.44 -1.25 5.33
C ILE A 19 15.49 -0.80 4.22
N ASP A 20 15.74 -1.26 3.00
CA ASP A 20 14.81 -1.07 1.89
C ASP A 20 13.73 -2.13 1.98
N VAL A 21 12.50 -1.71 2.30
CA VAL A 21 11.37 -2.63 2.43
C VAL A 21 10.81 -3.09 1.09
N VAL A 22 11.15 -2.42 -0.01
CA VAL A 22 10.55 -2.70 -1.34
C VAL A 22 10.73 -4.16 -1.76
N PRO A 23 11.94 -4.75 -1.74
CA PRO A 23 12.09 -6.16 -2.10
C PRO A 23 11.26 -7.10 -1.22
N CYS A 24 11.17 -6.81 0.07
CA CYS A 24 10.41 -7.63 1.01
C CYS A 24 8.91 -7.53 0.72
N VAL A 25 8.40 -6.33 0.40
CA VAL A 25 6.99 -6.14 0.03
C VAL A 25 6.64 -7.01 -1.17
N TYR A 26 7.45 -6.97 -2.23
CA TYR A 26 7.13 -7.70 -3.46
C TYR A 26 7.33 -9.21 -3.31
N GLU A 27 8.30 -9.65 -2.54
CA GLU A 27 8.46 -11.07 -2.21
C GLU A 27 7.19 -11.62 -1.56
N ARG A 28 6.67 -10.91 -0.55
CA ARG A 28 5.46 -11.31 0.16
C ARG A 28 4.22 -11.18 -0.71
N PHE A 29 4.15 -10.12 -1.51
CA PHE A 29 3.04 -9.89 -2.42
C PHE A 29 2.92 -11.04 -3.44
N PHE A 30 4.03 -11.41 -4.08
CA PHE A 30 4.03 -12.49 -5.07
C PHE A 30 3.80 -13.86 -4.44
N ALA A 31 4.20 -14.06 -3.18
CA ALA A 31 3.90 -15.30 -2.47
C ALA A 31 2.39 -15.42 -2.17
N ALA A 32 1.75 -14.32 -1.78
CA ALA A 32 0.33 -14.28 -1.46
C ALA A 32 -0.55 -14.24 -2.72
N CYS A 33 -0.04 -13.66 -3.80
CA CYS A 33 -0.78 -13.44 -5.04
C CYS A 33 0.12 -13.77 -6.25
N PRO A 34 0.34 -15.06 -6.55
CA PRO A 34 1.26 -15.46 -7.63
C PRO A 34 0.86 -14.91 -8.99
N GLU A 35 -0.41 -14.67 -9.25
CA GLU A 35 -0.91 -14.12 -10.52
C GLU A 35 -0.46 -12.67 -10.74
N ALA A 36 0.02 -11.98 -9.71
CA ALA A 36 0.56 -10.64 -9.86
C ALA A 36 1.97 -10.63 -10.46
N ARG A 37 2.73 -11.72 -10.30
CA ARG A 37 4.13 -11.78 -10.76
C ARG A 37 4.30 -11.47 -12.24
N PRO A 38 3.48 -12.01 -13.16
CA PRO A 38 3.64 -11.69 -14.59
C PRO A 38 3.45 -10.20 -14.92
N LEU A 39 2.71 -9.45 -14.09
CA LEU A 39 2.51 -8.01 -14.31
C LEU A 39 3.81 -7.22 -14.14
N PHE A 40 4.82 -7.82 -13.50
CA PHE A 40 6.13 -7.20 -13.25
C PHE A 40 7.24 -7.91 -14.02
N ALA A 41 6.89 -8.60 -15.12
CA ALA A 41 7.86 -9.35 -15.91
C ALA A 41 8.80 -8.46 -16.73
N THR A 42 8.35 -7.24 -17.10
CA THR A 42 9.16 -6.31 -17.88
C THR A 42 10.09 -5.50 -17.00
N ARG A 43 11.16 -4.97 -17.61
CA ARG A 43 12.08 -4.09 -16.89
C ARG A 43 11.38 -2.80 -16.43
N GLU A 44 10.50 -2.27 -17.28
CA GLU A 44 9.73 -1.07 -16.96
C GLU A 44 8.81 -1.29 -15.76
N ALA A 45 8.13 -2.45 -15.70
CA ALA A 45 7.27 -2.80 -14.57
C ALA A 45 8.09 -2.98 -13.29
N GLN A 46 9.29 -3.57 -13.38
CA GLN A 46 10.17 -3.71 -12.23
C GLN A 46 10.64 -2.35 -11.70
N ALA A 47 10.91 -1.40 -12.61
CA ALA A 47 11.37 -0.08 -12.24
C ALA A 47 10.35 0.74 -11.44
N VAL A 48 9.04 0.43 -11.55
CA VAL A 48 8.00 1.18 -10.81
C VAL A 48 7.71 0.59 -9.42
N GLN A 49 8.34 -0.51 -9.03
CA GLN A 49 8.05 -1.15 -7.74
C GLN A 49 8.27 -0.20 -6.57
N GLY A 50 9.41 0.47 -6.51
CA GLY A 50 9.72 1.43 -5.46
C GLY A 50 8.77 2.62 -5.47
N LYS A 51 8.41 3.10 -6.66
CA LYS A 51 7.46 4.19 -6.81
C LYS A 51 6.10 3.83 -6.23
N MET A 52 5.61 2.61 -6.49
CA MET A 52 4.31 2.17 -5.96
C MET A 52 4.30 2.11 -4.44
N VAL A 53 5.36 1.61 -3.82
CA VAL A 53 5.46 1.58 -2.36
C VAL A 53 5.50 3.00 -1.79
N ASN A 54 6.30 3.89 -2.39
CA ASN A 54 6.39 5.28 -1.94
C ASN A 54 5.06 6.01 -2.11
N GLU A 55 4.34 5.78 -3.20
CA GLU A 55 3.02 6.37 -3.42
C GLU A 55 2.00 5.88 -2.39
N LEU A 56 2.08 4.60 -1.99
CA LEU A 56 1.22 4.08 -0.94
C LEU A 56 1.47 4.80 0.38
N MET A 57 2.72 4.93 0.79
CA MET A 57 3.09 5.65 2.01
C MET A 57 2.59 7.09 1.98
N GLN A 58 2.82 7.78 0.86
CA GLN A 58 2.42 9.18 0.70
C GLN A 58 0.90 9.33 0.71
N THR A 59 0.17 8.40 0.08
CA THR A 59 -1.29 8.43 0.06
C THR A 59 -1.85 8.34 1.47
N VAL A 60 -1.33 7.45 2.31
CA VAL A 60 -1.79 7.30 3.69
C VAL A 60 -1.49 8.58 4.49
N VAL A 61 -0.29 9.13 4.37
CA VAL A 61 0.08 10.36 5.07
C VAL A 61 -0.81 11.52 4.63
N ASP A 62 -1.02 11.68 3.33
CA ASP A 62 -1.84 12.77 2.79
C ASP A 62 -3.29 12.67 3.27
N ARG A 63 -3.85 11.45 3.33
CA ARG A 63 -5.20 11.24 3.85
C ARG A 63 -5.31 11.65 5.31
N LEU A 64 -4.32 11.27 6.12
CA LEU A 64 -4.28 11.60 7.55
C LEU A 64 -4.09 13.10 7.78
N GLU A 65 -3.36 13.77 6.90
CA GLU A 65 -3.17 15.22 6.97
C GLU A 65 -4.36 16.00 6.39
N GLY A 66 -5.37 15.31 5.85
CA GLY A 66 -6.56 15.93 5.30
C GLY A 66 -6.33 16.67 3.99
N LYS A 67 -5.37 16.23 3.19
CA LYS A 67 -5.10 16.86 1.90
C LYS A 67 -6.32 16.71 0.98
N PRO A 68 -6.77 17.80 0.31
CA PRO A 68 -8.01 17.75 -0.47
C PRO A 68 -7.93 16.87 -1.71
N TYR A 69 -6.75 16.57 -2.21
CA TYR A 69 -6.56 15.74 -3.40
C TYR A 69 -6.47 14.25 -3.09
N SER A 70 -6.51 13.84 -1.82
CA SER A 70 -6.31 12.44 -1.45
C SER A 70 -7.36 11.49 -2.05
N ALA A 71 -8.61 11.91 -2.12
CA ALA A 71 -9.67 11.13 -2.75
C ALA A 71 -9.45 10.97 -4.26
N VAL A 72 -8.99 12.02 -4.92
CA VAL A 72 -8.68 11.99 -6.35
C VAL A 72 -7.51 11.05 -6.63
N MET A 73 -6.52 10.99 -5.73
CA MET A 73 -5.38 10.08 -5.86
C MET A 73 -5.83 8.61 -5.85
N VAL A 74 -6.80 8.26 -5.00
CA VAL A 74 -7.35 6.90 -4.99
C VAL A 74 -8.06 6.59 -6.31
N GLN A 75 -8.87 7.52 -6.82
CA GLN A 75 -9.55 7.35 -8.10
C GLN A 75 -8.53 7.16 -9.23
N THR A 76 -7.48 7.97 -9.28
CA THR A 76 -6.43 7.89 -10.28
C THR A 76 -5.69 6.56 -10.20
N MET A 77 -5.35 6.12 -9.00
CA MET A 77 -4.67 4.84 -8.78
C MET A 77 -5.49 3.68 -9.32
N VAL A 78 -6.78 3.61 -8.98
CA VAL A 78 -7.66 2.55 -9.45
C VAL A 78 -7.80 2.61 -10.97
N SER A 79 -7.99 3.81 -11.53
CA SER A 79 -8.12 4.01 -12.96
C SER A 79 -6.86 3.57 -13.71
N ASP A 80 -5.68 3.92 -13.21
CA ASP A 80 -4.40 3.54 -13.81
C ASP A 80 -4.19 2.03 -13.81
N HIS A 81 -4.72 1.32 -12.81
CA HIS A 81 -4.58 -0.13 -12.70
C HIS A 81 -5.66 -0.91 -13.43
N ASP A 82 -6.72 -0.25 -13.90
CA ASP A 82 -7.86 -0.92 -14.53
C ASP A 82 -7.46 -1.69 -15.79
N GLY A 83 -6.58 -1.14 -16.58
CA GLY A 83 -6.06 -1.79 -17.80
C GLY A 83 -5.29 -3.09 -17.52
N TRP A 84 -4.82 -3.30 -16.29
CA TRP A 84 -4.10 -4.49 -15.87
C TRP A 84 -5.01 -5.53 -15.20
N ARG A 85 -6.32 -5.26 -15.12
CA ARG A 85 -7.32 -6.13 -14.49
C ARG A 85 -6.99 -6.44 -13.04
N VAL A 86 -6.51 -5.43 -12.31
CA VAL A 86 -6.18 -5.58 -10.89
C VAL A 86 -7.47 -5.68 -10.07
N ARG A 87 -7.65 -6.80 -9.38
CA ARG A 87 -8.85 -7.07 -8.57
C ARG A 87 -8.58 -6.69 -7.11
N ILE A 88 -9.66 -6.55 -6.32
CA ILE A 88 -9.55 -6.20 -4.90
C ILE A 88 -8.63 -7.17 -4.13
N ALA A 89 -8.63 -8.45 -4.48
CA ALA A 89 -7.75 -9.44 -3.84
C ALA A 89 -6.27 -9.11 -4.04
N MET A 90 -5.89 -8.53 -5.17
CA MET A 90 -4.51 -8.09 -5.42
C MET A 90 -4.15 -6.88 -4.57
N TYR A 91 -5.07 -5.91 -4.44
CA TYR A 91 -4.87 -4.78 -3.54
C TYR A 91 -4.72 -5.26 -2.09
N ASP A 92 -5.60 -6.18 -1.65
CA ASP A 92 -5.52 -6.74 -0.30
C ASP A 92 -4.16 -7.39 -0.04
N ALA A 93 -3.69 -8.20 -0.99
CA ALA A 93 -2.40 -8.87 -0.87
C ALA A 93 -1.23 -7.88 -0.80
N PHE A 94 -1.29 -6.82 -1.61
CA PHE A 94 -0.25 -5.79 -1.63
C PHE A 94 -0.22 -4.99 -0.32
N LEU A 95 -1.39 -4.57 0.17
CA LEU A 95 -1.49 -3.79 1.41
C LEU A 95 -1.00 -4.61 2.60
N ASP A 96 -1.39 -5.88 2.68
CA ASP A 96 -0.92 -6.77 3.73
C ASP A 96 0.59 -7.01 3.66
N ALA A 97 1.11 -7.23 2.46
CA ALA A 97 2.54 -7.41 2.24
C ALA A 97 3.35 -6.20 2.70
N PHE A 98 2.83 -4.99 2.45
CA PHE A 98 3.46 -3.75 2.88
C PHE A 98 3.57 -3.69 4.41
N VAL A 99 2.47 -3.87 5.13
CA VAL A 99 2.49 -3.78 6.60
C VAL A 99 3.38 -4.86 7.20
N THR A 100 3.30 -6.08 6.66
CA THR A 100 4.11 -7.19 7.15
C THR A 100 5.61 -6.89 6.95
N ALA A 101 5.98 -6.30 5.81
CA ALA A 101 7.37 -5.92 5.56
C ALA A 101 7.84 -4.82 6.52
N VAL A 102 7.01 -3.82 6.79
CA VAL A 102 7.32 -2.77 7.79
C VAL A 102 7.49 -3.38 9.17
N ARG A 103 6.57 -4.25 9.57
CA ARG A 103 6.65 -4.95 10.87
C ARG A 103 7.97 -5.68 11.03
N ASP A 104 8.37 -6.45 10.03
CA ASP A 104 9.58 -7.25 10.10
C ASP A 104 10.84 -6.36 10.07
N ALA A 105 10.85 -5.31 9.25
CA ALA A 105 11.98 -4.38 9.17
C ALA A 105 12.21 -3.66 10.50
N LEU A 106 11.13 -3.29 11.20
CA LEU A 106 11.21 -2.61 12.49
C LEU A 106 11.30 -3.57 13.67
N GLN A 107 11.24 -4.88 13.43
CA GLN A 107 11.23 -5.91 14.47
C GLN A 107 10.09 -5.66 15.48
N CYS A 108 8.95 -5.19 14.95
CA CYS A 108 7.72 -4.96 15.71
C CYS A 108 6.83 -6.19 15.72
N THR A 109 5.68 -6.07 16.38
CA THR A 109 4.65 -7.12 16.44
C THR A 109 3.32 -6.54 15.95
N GLU A 110 2.33 -7.40 15.73
CA GLU A 110 0.98 -6.95 15.35
C GLU A 110 0.31 -6.11 16.44
N THR A 111 0.80 -6.16 17.67
CA THR A 111 0.28 -5.34 18.78
C THR A 111 1.03 -4.04 18.97
N SER A 112 2.07 -3.78 18.20
CA SER A 112 2.80 -2.51 18.27
C SER A 112 1.92 -1.37 17.75
N PRO A 113 1.93 -0.19 18.41
CA PRO A 113 1.06 0.91 18.02
C PRO A 113 1.23 1.36 16.58
N GLU A 114 2.46 1.34 16.07
CA GLU A 114 2.76 1.71 14.69
C GLU A 114 2.10 0.75 13.70
N ILE A 115 2.12 -0.53 14.00
CA ILE A 115 1.53 -1.56 13.12
C ILE A 115 0.01 -1.49 13.20
N ILE A 116 -0.56 -1.32 14.38
CA ILE A 116 -2.01 -1.13 14.55
C ILE A 116 -2.48 0.09 13.72
N ALA A 117 -1.73 1.19 13.78
CA ALA A 117 -2.07 2.40 13.03
C ALA A 117 -2.05 2.14 11.51
N TRP A 118 -1.01 1.48 11.00
CA TRP A 118 -0.94 1.10 9.59
C TRP A 118 -2.11 0.19 9.18
N ARG A 119 -2.39 -0.85 9.96
CA ARG A 119 -3.49 -1.78 9.66
C ARG A 119 -4.83 -1.04 9.59
N ARG A 120 -5.08 -0.13 10.53
CA ARG A 120 -6.32 0.66 10.57
C ARG A 120 -6.44 1.55 9.34
N GLN A 121 -5.40 2.29 9.00
CA GLN A 121 -5.43 3.22 7.87
C GLN A 121 -5.51 2.50 6.53
N LEU A 122 -4.81 1.37 6.39
CA LEU A 122 -4.90 0.59 5.16
C LEU A 122 -6.25 -0.11 5.01
N SER A 123 -6.91 -0.47 6.12
CA SER A 123 -8.29 -0.98 6.07
C SER A 123 -9.25 0.07 5.52
N MET A 124 -9.09 1.33 5.95
CA MET A 124 -9.90 2.44 5.43
C MET A 124 -9.60 2.71 3.96
N LEU A 125 -8.33 2.71 3.57
CA LEU A 125 -7.94 2.88 2.17
C LEU A 125 -8.50 1.74 1.31
N ARG A 126 -8.45 0.51 1.79
CA ARG A 126 -9.01 -0.66 1.11
C ARG A 126 -10.50 -0.48 0.85
N GLN A 127 -11.25 0.05 1.81
CA GLN A 127 -12.68 0.32 1.62
C GLN A 127 -12.91 1.32 0.50
N ASP A 128 -12.09 2.37 0.41
CA ASP A 128 -12.20 3.37 -0.65
C ASP A 128 -11.85 2.78 -2.01
N ILE A 129 -10.83 1.93 -2.07
CA ILE A 129 -10.46 1.22 -3.29
C ILE A 129 -11.62 0.32 -3.75
N ALA A 130 -12.21 -0.45 -2.83
CA ALA A 130 -13.33 -1.34 -3.14
C ALA A 130 -14.53 -0.55 -3.66
N ALA A 131 -14.84 0.59 -3.06
CA ALA A 131 -15.92 1.46 -3.52
C ALA A 131 -15.65 2.00 -4.93
N GLN A 132 -14.40 2.39 -5.22
CA GLN A 132 -14.02 2.89 -6.53
C GLN A 132 -14.07 1.79 -7.59
N LEU A 133 -13.64 0.57 -7.26
CA LEU A 133 -13.74 -0.58 -8.17
C LEU A 133 -15.18 -0.91 -8.49
N ALA A 134 -16.08 -0.85 -7.52
CA ALA A 134 -17.50 -1.08 -7.74
C ALA A 134 -18.09 -0.05 -8.71
N THR A 135 -17.65 1.21 -8.62
CA THR A 135 -18.06 2.27 -9.53
C THR A 135 -17.53 2.02 -10.94
N SER A 136 -16.27 1.61 -11.08
CA SER A 136 -15.61 1.37 -12.36
C SER A 136 -16.21 0.19 -13.11
N THR A 137 -16.75 -0.81 -12.40
CA THR A 137 -17.35 -2.01 -13.00
C THR A 137 -18.85 -1.88 -13.21
N ALA A 138 -19.47 -0.77 -12.79
CA ALA A 138 -20.90 -0.55 -12.99
C ALA A 138 -21.21 -0.46 -14.50
N PRO A 139 -22.28 -1.12 -14.95
CA PRO A 139 -22.68 -1.01 -16.34
C PRO A 139 -23.10 0.44 -16.67
N VAL A 140 -22.66 0.90 -17.81
CA VAL A 140 -22.96 2.25 -18.29
C VAL A 140 -24.37 2.27 -18.87
#